data_e61cb99af3ac351ea79d029164de9718
#
_entry.id   e61cb99af3ac351ea79d029164de9718
#
_cell.length_a   1.000
_cell.length_b   1.000
_cell.length_c   1.000
_cell.angle_alpha   90.00
_cell.angle_beta   90.00
_cell.angle_gamma   90.00
#
_symmetry.space_group_name_H-M   'P 1'
#
loop_
_entity.id
_entity.type
_entity.pdbx_description
1 polymer ?
#
loop_
_entity_poly.entity_id
_entity_poly.type
_entity_poly.pdbx_seq_one_letter_code
_entity_poly.pdbx_strand_id
1 'polypeptide(L)'
;HNEKLKDELTKANIVKKLNLSKKVITLSRKEILYFNDLFLNYVESDLKNITYMDNGLISIESTEAFIAVDVNYSLYGSLVDKKNIERINFLAALKIFESIQLYKLSGLIIIDFIGRVNSKLDIKIRNLFFNIFNKQNKSSIVGPSPNGIYEITIERKSFDIFYLKKIFS
;
A
#
# COMPACT_ATOMS: atom_id res chain seq x y z
N HIS A 1 -8.04 -13.71 -37.71
CA HIS A 1 -6.59 -13.46 -37.73
C HIS A 1 -6.20 -12.24 -36.88
N ASN A 2 -6.94 -11.13 -36.98
CA ASN A 2 -6.62 -9.89 -36.28
C ASN A 2 -6.85 -9.96 -34.74
N GLU A 3 -7.82 -10.71 -34.27
CA GLU A 3 -8.06 -10.87 -32.82
C GLU A 3 -6.96 -11.68 -32.13
N LYS A 4 -6.47 -12.74 -32.79
CA LYS A 4 -5.39 -13.57 -32.25
C LYS A 4 -4.07 -12.81 -32.12
N LEU A 5 -3.78 -11.96 -33.09
CA LEU A 5 -2.60 -11.06 -33.07
C LEU A 5 -2.71 -9.97 -31.99
N LYS A 6 -3.91 -9.40 -31.77
CA LYS A 6 -4.15 -8.45 -30.68
C LYS A 6 -3.97 -9.11 -29.32
N ASP A 7 -4.46 -10.33 -29.14
CA ASP A 7 -4.35 -11.10 -27.89
C ASP A 7 -2.88 -11.45 -27.58
N GLU A 8 -2.10 -11.86 -28.59
CA GLU A 8 -0.66 -12.15 -28.42
C GLU A 8 0.16 -10.90 -28.13
N LEU A 9 -0.13 -9.77 -28.78
CA LEU A 9 0.51 -8.50 -28.51
C LEU A 9 0.18 -7.96 -27.10
N THR A 10 -1.05 -8.15 -26.65
CA THR A 10 -1.47 -7.76 -25.29
C THR A 10 -0.80 -8.63 -24.24
N LYS A 11 -0.71 -9.95 -24.45
CA LYS A 11 0.02 -10.90 -23.58
C LYS A 11 1.51 -10.55 -23.50
N ALA A 12 2.15 -10.30 -24.64
CA ALA A 12 3.57 -9.93 -24.70
C ALA A 12 3.85 -8.59 -23.98
N ASN A 13 2.95 -7.62 -24.09
CA ASN A 13 3.05 -6.34 -23.41
C ASN A 13 2.86 -6.45 -21.89
N ILE A 14 1.92 -7.29 -21.42
CA ILE A 14 1.71 -7.55 -20.01
C ILE A 14 2.93 -8.23 -19.40
N VAL A 15 3.45 -9.28 -20.05
CA VAL A 15 4.65 -10.00 -19.60
C VAL A 15 5.85 -9.08 -19.51
N LYS A 16 6.05 -8.21 -20.53
CA LYS A 16 7.15 -7.24 -20.56
C LYS A 16 6.98 -6.16 -19.49
N LYS A 17 5.77 -5.67 -19.26
CA LYS A 17 5.48 -4.67 -18.23
C LYS A 17 5.62 -5.22 -16.81
N LEU A 18 5.27 -6.48 -16.56
CA LEU A 18 5.37 -7.10 -15.25
C LEU A 18 6.77 -7.62 -14.92
N ASN A 19 7.74 -7.50 -15.85
CA ASN A 19 9.12 -7.96 -15.70
C ASN A 19 9.23 -9.40 -15.16
N LEU A 20 8.31 -10.28 -15.62
CA LEU A 20 8.25 -11.67 -15.22
C LEU A 20 9.42 -12.43 -15.84
N SER A 21 10.43 -12.72 -15.04
CA SER A 21 11.61 -13.45 -15.46
C SER A 21 11.30 -14.90 -15.85
N LYS A 22 11.63 -15.27 -17.06
CA LYS A 22 11.92 -16.63 -17.57
C LYS A 22 10.87 -17.74 -17.53
N LYS A 23 9.73 -17.65 -16.87
CA LYS A 23 8.63 -18.61 -17.00
C LYS A 23 7.35 -17.87 -17.41
N VAL A 24 7.07 -17.85 -18.71
CA VAL A 24 5.80 -17.39 -19.24
C VAL A 24 4.86 -18.57 -19.31
N ILE A 25 3.83 -18.58 -18.49
CA ILE A 25 2.72 -19.54 -18.59
C ILE A 25 1.69 -18.92 -19.54
N THR A 26 1.41 -19.59 -20.65
CA THR A 26 0.34 -19.17 -21.55
C THR A 26 -0.98 -19.75 -21.03
N LEU A 27 -1.88 -18.87 -20.58
CA LEU A 27 -3.20 -19.22 -20.12
C LEU A 27 -4.22 -19.11 -21.26
N SER A 28 -5.19 -20.00 -21.29
CA SER A 28 -6.35 -19.87 -22.16
C SER A 28 -7.25 -18.71 -21.69
N ARG A 29 -8.14 -18.23 -22.57
CA ARG A 29 -9.10 -17.15 -22.20
C ARG A 29 -9.95 -17.51 -20.97
N LYS A 30 -10.37 -18.79 -20.83
CA LYS A 30 -11.13 -19.26 -19.67
C LYS A 30 -10.30 -19.23 -18.39
N GLU A 31 -9.04 -19.64 -18.46
CA GLU A 31 -8.14 -19.60 -17.31
C GLU A 31 -7.79 -18.17 -16.90
N ILE A 32 -7.66 -17.25 -17.86
CA ILE A 32 -7.46 -15.83 -17.58
C ILE A 32 -8.68 -15.24 -16.87
N LEU A 33 -9.90 -15.52 -17.33
CA LEU A 33 -11.12 -15.05 -16.69
C LEU A 33 -11.27 -15.62 -15.28
N TYR A 34 -11.06 -16.94 -15.12
CA TYR A 34 -11.10 -17.58 -13.82
C TYR A 34 -10.02 -17.02 -12.85
N PHE A 35 -8.81 -16.77 -13.35
CA PHE A 35 -7.74 -16.17 -12.56
C PHE A 35 -8.05 -14.72 -12.18
N ASN A 36 -8.68 -13.96 -13.08
CA ASN A 36 -9.13 -12.61 -12.78
C ASN A 36 -10.20 -12.60 -11.68
N ASP A 37 -11.19 -13.47 -11.76
CA ASP A 37 -12.24 -13.57 -10.74
C ASP A 37 -11.66 -13.98 -9.38
N LEU A 38 -10.77 -14.97 -9.36
CA LEU A 38 -10.04 -15.37 -8.15
C LEU A 38 -9.17 -14.25 -7.59
N PHE A 39 -8.44 -13.54 -8.47
CA PHE A 39 -7.57 -12.44 -8.09
C PHE A 39 -8.38 -11.26 -7.56
N LEU A 40 -9.47 -10.88 -8.22
CA LEU A 40 -10.35 -9.80 -7.77
C LEU A 40 -11.01 -10.13 -6.44
N ASN A 41 -11.52 -11.34 -6.28
CA ASN A 41 -12.10 -11.80 -5.02
C ASN A 41 -11.07 -11.81 -3.88
N TYR A 42 -9.84 -12.25 -4.15
CA TYR A 42 -8.74 -12.22 -3.19
C TYR A 42 -8.35 -10.78 -2.85
N VAL A 43 -8.18 -9.94 -3.86
CA VAL A 43 -7.85 -8.52 -3.70
C VAL A 43 -8.97 -7.77 -2.98
N GLU A 44 -10.24 -8.07 -3.25
CA GLU A 44 -11.38 -7.46 -2.54
C GLU A 44 -11.50 -7.93 -1.10
N SER A 45 -11.16 -9.20 -0.82
CA SER A 45 -11.17 -9.73 0.54
C SER A 45 -10.01 -9.23 1.40
N ASP A 46 -8.82 -9.08 0.82
CA ASP A 46 -7.61 -8.62 1.51
C ASP A 46 -7.44 -7.09 1.51
N LEU A 47 -7.91 -6.42 0.45
CA LEU A 47 -8.04 -4.97 0.41
C LEU A 47 -9.31 -4.52 1.13
N LYS A 48 -9.52 -4.99 2.34
CA LYS A 48 -10.29 -4.20 3.27
C LYS A 48 -9.52 -2.88 3.40
N ASN A 49 -10.14 -1.80 2.95
CA ASN A 49 -9.56 -0.45 3.14
C ASN A 49 -9.23 -0.19 4.62
N ILE A 50 -9.64 -1.09 5.51
CA ILE A 50 -9.50 -0.98 6.96
C ILE A 50 -8.76 -2.20 7.50
N THR A 51 -7.62 -1.96 8.13
CA THR A 51 -6.86 -2.95 8.90
C THR A 51 -7.01 -2.66 10.38
N TYR A 52 -7.53 -3.62 11.13
CA TYR A 52 -7.66 -3.52 12.59
C TYR A 52 -6.35 -3.88 13.28
N MET A 53 -6.03 -3.15 14.33
CA MET A 53 -4.92 -3.38 15.23
C MET A 53 -5.43 -3.44 16.66
N ASP A 54 -4.55 -3.77 17.61
CA ASP A 54 -4.85 -3.69 19.03
C ASP A 54 -5.19 -2.23 19.43
N ASN A 55 -6.49 -1.97 19.69
CA ASN A 55 -7.07 -0.66 20.02
C ASN A 55 -6.98 0.42 18.93
N GLY A 56 -6.72 0.05 17.70
CA GLY A 56 -6.63 0.98 16.57
C GLY A 56 -7.07 0.38 15.26
N LEU A 57 -7.21 1.22 14.26
CA LEU A 57 -7.47 0.84 12.88
C LEU A 57 -6.73 1.76 11.92
N ILE A 58 -6.40 1.23 10.75
CA ILE A 58 -5.80 1.97 9.64
C ILE A 58 -6.76 1.85 8.46
N SER A 59 -7.07 2.98 7.84
CA SER A 59 -7.71 3.04 6.52
C SER A 59 -6.68 3.43 5.47
N ILE A 60 -6.64 2.72 4.34
CA ILE A 60 -5.76 3.01 3.22
C ILE A 60 -6.61 3.19 1.97
N GLU A 61 -6.61 4.39 1.41
CA GLU A 61 -7.40 4.74 0.24
C GLU A 61 -6.53 5.32 -0.87
N SER A 62 -6.75 4.85 -2.10
CA SER A 62 -6.08 5.40 -3.27
C SER A 62 -6.95 6.45 -3.92
N THR A 63 -6.40 7.63 -4.10
CA THR A 63 -6.97 8.70 -4.93
C THR A 63 -6.23 8.79 -6.26
N GLU A 64 -6.62 9.70 -7.14
CA GLU A 64 -5.90 9.94 -8.39
C GLU A 64 -4.50 10.55 -8.16
N ALA A 65 -4.33 11.33 -7.11
CA ALA A 65 -3.12 12.10 -6.84
C ALA A 65 -2.19 11.43 -5.82
N PHE A 66 -2.73 10.78 -4.80
CA PHE A 66 -1.97 10.21 -3.68
C PHE A 66 -2.72 9.06 -3.01
N ILE A 67 -2.01 8.32 -2.17
CA ILE A 67 -2.59 7.32 -1.28
C ILE A 67 -2.77 7.99 0.08
N ALA A 68 -4.01 8.03 0.57
CA ALA A 68 -4.35 8.51 1.90
C ALA A 68 -4.31 7.35 2.89
N VAL A 69 -3.69 7.58 4.02
CA VAL A 69 -3.67 6.64 5.15
C VAL A 69 -4.11 7.38 6.40
N ASP A 70 -5.20 6.90 7.00
CA ASP A 70 -5.77 7.44 8.22
C ASP A 70 -5.63 6.43 9.36
N VAL A 71 -5.12 6.89 10.49
CA VAL A 71 -4.92 6.07 11.70
C VAL A 71 -5.91 6.50 12.77
N ASN A 72 -6.83 5.60 13.11
CA ASN A 72 -7.89 5.87 14.04
C ASN A 72 -7.82 5.00 15.30
N TYR A 73 -8.40 5.51 16.37
CA TYR A 73 -8.57 4.78 17.61
C TYR A 73 -9.83 3.92 17.55
N SER A 74 -9.74 2.66 17.94
CA SER A 74 -10.92 1.80 18.05
C SER A 74 -11.65 2.07 19.36
N LEU A 75 -12.92 2.51 19.28
CA LEU A 75 -13.73 3.03 20.38
C LEU A 75 -14.15 2.01 21.47
N TYR A 76 -13.58 0.82 21.50
CA TYR A 76 -13.97 -0.16 22.50
C TYR A 76 -13.06 -0.11 23.75
N GLY A 77 -13.48 0.69 24.72
CA GLY A 77 -13.33 0.37 26.13
C GLY A 77 -12.08 0.80 26.88
N SER A 78 -11.16 1.60 26.31
CA SER A 78 -9.99 2.05 27.09
C SER A 78 -9.84 3.57 27.08
N LEU A 79 -9.41 4.13 28.21
CA LEU A 79 -9.06 5.54 28.33
C LEU A 79 -7.93 5.89 27.34
N VAL A 80 -8.18 6.90 26.52
CA VAL A 80 -7.21 7.41 25.55
C VAL A 80 -6.13 8.14 26.32
N ASP A 81 -5.09 7.43 26.73
CA ASP A 81 -3.91 8.08 27.31
C ASP A 81 -2.83 8.29 26.25
N LYS A 82 -1.90 9.21 26.50
CA LYS A 82 -0.82 9.56 25.60
C LYS A 82 0.07 8.36 25.24
N LYS A 83 0.27 7.44 26.17
CA LYS A 83 1.12 6.26 25.99
C LYS A 83 0.47 5.25 25.04
N ASN A 84 -0.84 5.10 25.14
CA ASN A 84 -1.62 4.26 24.23
C ASN A 84 -1.60 4.84 22.80
N ILE A 85 -1.75 6.16 22.64
CA ILE A 85 -1.65 6.83 21.34
C ILE A 85 -0.27 6.58 20.70
N GLU A 86 0.82 6.75 21.45
CA GLU A 86 2.17 6.49 20.93
C GLU A 86 2.35 5.03 20.48
N ARG A 87 1.82 4.07 21.26
CA ARG A 87 1.85 2.66 20.91
C ARG A 87 1.07 2.38 19.63
N ILE A 88 -0.15 2.91 19.52
CA ILE A 88 -1.01 2.71 18.34
C ILE A 88 -0.35 3.30 17.10
N ASN A 89 0.16 4.52 17.17
CA ASN A 89 0.83 5.15 16.06
C ASN A 89 2.08 4.36 15.60
N PHE A 90 2.82 3.77 16.52
CA PHE A 90 3.95 2.94 16.16
C PHE A 90 3.54 1.61 15.50
N LEU A 91 2.50 0.94 16.04
CA LEU A 91 1.93 -0.26 15.41
C LEU A 91 1.34 0.06 14.04
N ALA A 92 0.68 1.21 13.90
CA ALA A 92 0.21 1.71 12.62
C ALA A 92 1.35 1.90 11.63
N ALA A 93 2.44 2.54 12.03
CA ALA A 93 3.61 2.72 11.18
C ALA A 93 4.18 1.38 10.67
N LEU A 94 4.23 0.35 11.53
CA LEU A 94 4.65 -1.01 11.13
C LEU A 94 3.69 -1.60 10.09
N LYS A 95 2.38 -1.50 10.31
CA LYS A 95 1.36 -2.04 9.39
C LYS A 95 1.32 -1.30 8.06
N ILE A 96 1.45 0.02 8.09
CA ILE A 96 1.57 0.84 6.87
C ILE A 96 2.80 0.40 6.06
N PHE A 97 3.92 0.20 6.74
CA PHE A 97 5.12 -0.31 6.14
C PHE A 97 4.93 -1.67 5.45
N GLU A 98 4.34 -2.64 6.18
CA GLU A 98 4.00 -3.95 5.61
C GLU A 98 3.11 -3.81 4.37
N SER A 99 2.09 -2.94 4.43
CA SER A 99 1.18 -2.67 3.32
C SER A 99 1.89 -2.06 2.11
N ILE A 100 2.80 -1.10 2.33
CA ILE A 100 3.62 -0.51 1.27
C ILE A 100 4.41 -1.58 0.52
N GLN A 101 5.00 -2.53 1.25
CA GLN A 101 5.78 -3.61 0.64
C GLN A 101 4.90 -4.66 -0.04
N LEU A 102 3.86 -5.12 0.65
CA LEU A 102 2.98 -6.18 0.18
C LEU A 102 2.22 -5.76 -1.08
N TYR A 103 1.65 -4.57 -1.05
CA TYR A 103 0.81 -4.05 -2.13
C TYR A 103 1.59 -3.22 -3.15
N LYS A 104 2.91 -3.08 -3.00
CA LYS A 104 3.79 -2.29 -3.86
C LYS A 104 3.35 -0.84 -3.99
N LEU A 105 2.82 -0.27 -2.89
CA LEU A 105 2.34 1.11 -2.88
C LEU A 105 3.48 2.07 -3.25
N SER A 106 3.18 3.03 -4.12
CA SER A 106 4.17 3.95 -4.67
C SER A 106 3.54 5.30 -5.04
N GLY A 107 4.36 6.29 -5.31
CA GLY A 107 3.92 7.68 -5.47
C GLY A 107 3.90 8.43 -4.15
N LEU A 108 3.01 9.40 -4.03
CA LEU A 108 2.82 10.15 -2.80
C LEU A 108 1.88 9.39 -1.86
N ILE A 109 2.30 9.17 -0.64
CA ILE A 109 1.52 8.56 0.45
C ILE A 109 1.44 9.57 1.57
N ILE A 110 0.23 9.93 1.98
CA ILE A 110 -0.04 10.85 3.08
C ILE A 110 -0.58 10.04 4.25
N ILE A 111 0.06 10.15 5.40
CA ILE A 111 -0.30 9.42 6.62
C ILE A 111 -0.72 10.42 7.69
N ASP A 112 -1.94 10.27 8.17
CA ASP A 112 -2.48 11.02 9.31
C ASP A 112 -2.44 10.12 10.56
N PHE A 113 -1.49 10.41 11.46
CA PHE A 113 -1.36 9.72 12.74
C PHE A 113 -2.23 10.38 13.81
N ILE A 114 -2.63 9.60 14.81
CA ILE A 114 -3.46 10.11 15.91
C ILE A 114 -2.71 11.21 16.68
N GLY A 115 -3.19 12.43 16.58
CA GLY A 115 -2.67 13.57 17.32
C GLY A 115 -1.20 13.92 16.99
N ARG A 116 -0.53 14.58 17.93
CA ARG A 116 0.85 15.01 17.71
C ARG A 116 1.83 13.88 17.97
N VAL A 117 2.72 13.65 17.01
CA VAL A 117 3.84 12.71 17.13
C VAL A 117 4.99 13.40 17.87
N ASN A 118 5.42 12.85 19.00
CA ASN A 118 6.56 13.40 19.72
C ASN A 118 7.90 12.99 19.07
N SER A 119 8.99 13.69 19.43
CA SER A 119 10.31 13.48 18.83
C SER A 119 10.85 12.05 18.96
N LYS A 120 10.53 11.34 20.04
CA LYS A 120 10.96 9.94 20.23
C LYS A 120 10.23 8.99 19.27
N LEU A 121 8.94 9.20 19.09
CA LEU A 121 8.15 8.41 18.16
C LEU A 121 8.50 8.76 16.71
N ASP A 122 8.71 10.05 16.40
CA ASP A 122 9.18 10.51 15.09
C ASP A 122 10.46 9.79 14.66
N ILE A 123 11.48 9.76 15.55
CA ILE A 123 12.74 9.06 15.27
C ILE A 123 12.49 7.58 14.97
N LYS A 124 11.63 6.90 15.72
CA LYS A 124 11.30 5.49 15.47
C LYS A 124 10.62 5.27 14.13
N ILE A 125 9.64 6.12 13.80
CA ILE A 125 8.92 6.08 12.53
C ILE A 125 9.89 6.33 11.37
N ARG A 126 10.71 7.38 11.45
CA ARG A 126 11.70 7.68 10.41
C ARG A 126 12.70 6.55 10.22
N ASN A 127 13.23 5.98 11.30
CA ASN A 127 14.16 4.85 11.21
C ASN A 127 13.52 3.62 10.58
N LEU A 128 12.26 3.35 10.90
CA LEU A 128 11.50 2.26 10.27
C LEU A 128 11.44 2.46 8.75
N PHE A 129 10.98 3.61 8.28
CA PHE A 129 10.86 3.88 6.85
C PHE A 129 12.22 4.06 6.16
N PHE A 130 13.20 4.67 6.83
CA PHE A 130 14.54 4.89 6.27
C PHE A 130 15.27 3.58 5.97
N ASN A 131 15.20 2.60 6.86
CA ASN A 131 15.83 1.29 6.66
C ASN A 131 15.28 0.54 5.43
N ILE A 132 14.09 0.91 4.98
CA ILE A 132 13.43 0.31 3.82
C ILE A 132 13.82 1.01 2.54
N PHE A 133 13.80 2.33 2.59
CA PHE A 133 13.96 3.16 1.40
C PHE A 133 15.41 3.28 0.96
N ASN A 134 16.36 3.17 1.89
CA ASN A 134 17.78 3.40 1.64
C ASN A 134 18.46 2.35 0.76
N LYS A 135 17.85 1.15 0.63
CA LYS A 135 18.51 0.06 -0.10
C LYS A 135 18.26 0.05 -1.62
N GLN A 136 17.23 0.70 -2.13
CA GLN A 136 16.87 0.53 -3.56
C GLN A 136 16.14 1.70 -4.24
N ASN A 137 15.65 2.74 -3.56
CA ASN A 137 14.71 3.68 -4.18
C ASN A 137 14.98 5.14 -3.82
N LYS A 138 14.75 6.03 -4.78
CA LYS A 138 14.57 7.46 -4.54
C LYS A 138 13.26 7.66 -3.78
N SER A 139 13.33 7.66 -2.47
CA SER A 139 12.19 7.86 -1.59
C SER A 139 12.52 8.94 -0.57
N SER A 140 11.51 9.64 -0.13
CA SER A 140 11.64 10.69 0.88
C SER A 140 10.55 10.57 1.92
N ILE A 141 10.85 11.01 3.14
CA ILE A 141 9.87 11.16 4.21
C ILE A 141 9.95 12.59 4.75
N VAL A 142 8.84 13.29 4.72
CA VAL A 142 8.66 14.64 5.25
C VAL A 142 7.62 14.62 6.37
N GLY A 143 7.74 15.45 7.36
CA GLY A 143 6.88 15.51 8.54
C GLY A 143 7.65 15.19 9.83
N PRO A 144 6.99 15.02 11.00
CA PRO A 144 5.57 15.30 11.11
C PRO A 144 5.26 16.79 10.95
N SER A 145 4.12 17.09 10.32
CA SER A 145 3.56 18.44 10.42
C SER A 145 3.14 18.74 11.87
N PRO A 146 2.80 19.98 12.23
CA PRO A 146 2.27 20.31 13.55
C PRO A 146 1.03 19.49 13.94
N ASN A 147 0.29 18.97 12.94
CA ASN A 147 -0.90 18.15 13.12
C ASN A 147 -0.63 16.63 13.09
N GLY A 148 0.63 16.19 12.98
CA GLY A 148 0.98 14.76 12.96
C GLY A 148 1.04 14.11 11.58
N ILE A 149 0.87 14.87 10.50
CA ILE A 149 0.86 14.34 9.14
C ILE A 149 2.27 14.06 8.63
N TYR A 150 2.46 12.90 8.02
CA TYR A 150 3.66 12.54 7.28
C TYR A 150 3.38 12.43 5.79
N GLU A 151 4.34 12.82 4.98
CA GLU A 151 4.36 12.64 3.54
C GLU A 151 5.50 11.71 3.18
N ILE A 152 5.18 10.61 2.50
CA ILE A 152 6.17 9.65 2.01
C ILE A 152 6.07 9.64 0.49
N THR A 153 7.21 9.82 -0.18
CA THR A 153 7.29 9.67 -1.64
C THR A 153 8.10 8.42 -1.97
N ILE A 154 7.53 7.53 -2.78
CA ILE A 154 8.17 6.29 -3.26
C ILE A 154 8.17 6.30 -4.78
N GLU A 155 9.34 6.07 -5.37
CA GLU A 155 9.47 5.96 -6.84
C GLU A 155 8.60 4.82 -7.38
N ARG A 156 7.80 5.10 -8.41
CA ARG A 156 6.98 4.08 -9.09
C ARG A 156 7.86 3.22 -9.99
N LYS A 157 8.12 1.98 -9.56
CA LYS A 157 8.89 0.97 -10.33
C LYS A 157 8.03 -0.17 -10.85
N SER A 158 6.86 -0.37 -10.27
CA SER A 158 5.91 -1.41 -10.63
C SER A 158 4.48 -0.87 -10.48
N PHE A 159 3.53 -1.62 -10.99
CA PHE A 159 2.12 -1.34 -10.71
C PHE A 159 1.82 -1.73 -9.26
N ASP A 160 1.19 -0.82 -8.52
CA ASP A 160 0.63 -1.13 -7.21
C ASP A 160 -0.72 -1.86 -7.35
N ILE A 161 -1.21 -2.40 -6.25
CA ILE A 161 -2.43 -3.18 -6.22
C ILE A 161 -3.66 -2.37 -6.65
N PHE A 162 -3.73 -1.08 -6.33
CA PHE A 162 -4.85 -0.21 -6.69
C PHE A 162 -4.89 0.04 -8.20
N TYR A 163 -3.71 0.20 -8.84
CA TYR A 163 -3.61 0.32 -10.29
C TYR A 163 -4.03 -0.97 -10.98
N LEU A 164 -3.59 -2.13 -10.46
CA LEU A 164 -4.02 -3.42 -10.99
C LEU A 164 -5.53 -3.61 -10.84
N LYS A 165 -6.11 -3.26 -9.70
CA LYS A 165 -7.57 -3.30 -9.50
C LYS A 165 -8.30 -2.46 -10.56
N LYS A 166 -7.83 -1.24 -10.85
CA LYS A 166 -8.43 -0.35 -11.87
C LYS A 166 -8.34 -0.91 -13.30
N ILE A 167 -7.33 -1.74 -13.60
CA ILE A 167 -7.18 -2.33 -14.95
C ILE A 167 -8.07 -3.55 -15.12
N PHE A 168 -8.29 -4.32 -14.05
CA PHE A 168 -9.01 -5.59 -14.09
C PHE A 168 -10.48 -5.50 -13.67
N SER A 169 -10.92 -4.37 -13.09
CA SER A 169 -12.34 -4.04 -12.86
C SER A 169 -12.98 -3.46 -14.11
#